data_f9ebf3c38d511d78e39931c52fcbf544
#
_entry.id   f9ebf3c38d511d78e39931c52fcbf544
#
_cell.length_a   1.000
_cell.length_b   1.000
_cell.length_c   1.000
_cell.angle_alpha   90.00
_cell.angle_beta   90.00
_cell.angle_gamma   90.00
#
_symmetry.space_group_name_H-M   'P 1'
#
loop_
_entity.id
_entity.type
_entity.pdbx_description
1 polymer ?
#
loop_
_entity_poly.entity_id
_entity_poly.type
_entity_poly.pdbx_seq_one_letter_code
_entity_poly.pdbx_strand_id
1 'polypeptide(L)'
;MNIDKVLRKNNIFRYATSELSQDAFICWLLSHATEECWDVDSNLRDCALSFLEKILECKNLVSKERVFVKNIVKQYKNIDVLFQVDQYYVIIEDKTFTDTHDNQVNRYKETLVAEGIEAEDIICVYYKIEDQPEPEKDIDVEFTRESLLGMFKPYKPLISNAIFTDYVEYLEWLEWETKSYERLKISEWNGRAYVGFFKHVCNTVLRAEWKSWGYVANPTGGFMGLWFGVLKEEDYLKLGFSKEYLSELYLQIEDNIIAVKYTIQRTDATDMNKVRDVRWKLYEYFHGQLGEQFLKKVFRPGEYMTIGYIEYNENNYVEKIDMMKNALYKLPLEFDKGIKHTS
;
A
#
# COMPACT_ATOMS: atom_id res chain seq x y z
N MET A 1 -8.99 -27.17 11.37
CA MET A 1 -7.79 -27.71 10.71
C MET A 1 -7.42 -26.73 9.59
N ASN A 2 -6.53 -25.77 9.89
CA ASN A 2 -6.09 -24.80 8.88
C ASN A 2 -5.14 -25.52 7.93
N ILE A 3 -5.64 -25.80 6.74
CA ILE A 3 -4.77 -26.28 5.65
C ILE A 3 -4.01 -25.03 5.19
N ASP A 4 -2.71 -25.03 5.40
CA ASP A 4 -1.84 -23.99 4.83
C ASP A 4 -2.05 -24.00 3.32
N LYS A 5 -2.57 -22.89 2.77
CA LYS A 5 -2.77 -22.74 1.35
C LYS A 5 -1.42 -22.51 0.69
N VAL A 6 -0.76 -23.59 0.32
CA VAL A 6 0.54 -23.54 -0.35
C VAL A 6 0.30 -23.43 -1.85
N LEU A 7 0.83 -22.40 -2.48
CA LEU A 7 0.83 -22.29 -3.93
C LEU A 7 1.53 -23.52 -4.53
N ARG A 8 0.86 -24.21 -5.49
CA ARG A 8 1.40 -25.43 -6.12
C ARG A 8 2.81 -25.19 -6.66
N LYS A 9 3.68 -26.19 -6.51
CA LYS A 9 5.09 -26.08 -6.98
C LYS A 9 5.21 -25.88 -8.49
N ASN A 10 4.23 -26.37 -9.25
CA ASN A 10 4.17 -26.25 -10.72
C ASN A 10 3.31 -25.08 -11.20
N ASN A 11 2.82 -24.21 -10.32
CA ASN A 11 2.15 -22.98 -10.73
C ASN A 11 3.18 -22.03 -11.35
N ILE A 12 2.93 -21.58 -12.59
CA ILE A 12 3.87 -20.74 -13.32
C ILE A 12 4.13 -19.38 -12.64
N PHE A 13 3.12 -18.79 -12.00
CA PHE A 13 3.23 -17.50 -11.33
C PHE A 13 4.03 -17.54 -10.02
N ARG A 14 4.41 -18.74 -9.57
CA ARG A 14 5.43 -18.89 -8.53
C ARG A 14 6.81 -18.42 -8.98
N TYR A 15 7.08 -18.47 -10.26
CA TYR A 15 8.36 -18.13 -10.89
C TYR A 15 8.28 -16.86 -11.74
N ALA A 16 7.12 -16.60 -12.34
CA ALA A 16 6.82 -15.45 -13.18
C ALA A 16 6.18 -14.34 -12.31
N THR A 17 6.98 -13.74 -11.43
CA THR A 17 6.53 -12.79 -10.40
C THR A 17 6.74 -11.31 -10.77
N SER A 18 7.25 -11.04 -11.98
CA SER A 18 7.46 -9.67 -12.44
C SER A 18 6.20 -9.06 -13.05
N GLU A 19 6.13 -7.74 -13.08
CA GLU A 19 5.09 -6.96 -13.78
C GLU A 19 4.95 -7.41 -15.24
N LEU A 20 6.07 -7.64 -15.95
CA LEU A 20 6.04 -8.17 -17.33
C LEU A 20 5.32 -9.51 -17.49
N SER A 21 5.30 -10.34 -16.46
CA SER A 21 4.56 -11.61 -16.49
C SER A 21 3.05 -11.41 -16.31
N GLN A 22 2.70 -10.43 -15.51
CA GLN A 22 1.32 -10.00 -15.29
C GLN A 22 0.75 -9.32 -16.54
N ASP A 23 1.53 -8.41 -17.17
CA ASP A 23 1.19 -7.86 -18.49
C ASP A 23 0.90 -8.93 -19.52
N ALA A 24 1.71 -10.01 -19.56
CA ALA A 24 1.51 -11.10 -20.49
C ALA A 24 0.19 -11.83 -20.22
N PHE A 25 -0.19 -12.02 -18.95
CA PHE A 25 -1.49 -12.60 -18.60
C PHE A 25 -2.64 -11.68 -19.02
N ILE A 26 -2.54 -10.39 -18.79
CA ILE A 26 -3.55 -9.40 -19.18
C ILE A 26 -3.75 -9.40 -20.69
N CYS A 27 -2.67 -9.30 -21.46
CA CYS A 27 -2.72 -9.35 -22.92
C CYS A 27 -3.30 -10.68 -23.43
N TRP A 28 -2.92 -11.81 -22.82
CA TRP A 28 -3.44 -13.12 -23.16
C TRP A 28 -4.93 -13.23 -22.87
N LEU A 29 -5.41 -12.76 -21.72
CA LEU A 29 -6.84 -12.77 -21.40
C LEU A 29 -7.62 -11.91 -22.38
N LEU A 30 -7.17 -10.68 -22.64
CA LEU A 30 -7.79 -9.76 -23.59
C LEU A 30 -7.85 -10.30 -25.03
N SER A 31 -6.87 -11.16 -25.44
CA SER A 31 -6.87 -11.75 -26.77
C SER A 31 -8.09 -12.62 -27.04
N HIS A 32 -8.72 -13.19 -26.00
CA HIS A 32 -9.96 -13.98 -26.16
C HIS A 32 -11.19 -13.12 -26.47
N ALA A 33 -11.10 -11.80 -26.33
CA ALA A 33 -12.14 -10.83 -26.75
C ALA A 33 -11.82 -10.17 -28.09
N THR A 34 -10.82 -10.63 -28.85
CA THR A 34 -10.58 -10.19 -30.23
C THR A 34 -11.48 -10.94 -31.20
N GLU A 35 -11.67 -10.38 -32.41
CA GLU A 35 -12.46 -11.02 -33.46
C GLU A 35 -11.87 -12.37 -33.89
N GLU A 36 -10.53 -12.48 -33.97
CA GLU A 36 -9.83 -13.69 -34.38
C GLU A 36 -9.97 -14.83 -33.37
N CYS A 37 -10.07 -14.51 -32.08
CA CYS A 37 -10.13 -15.51 -30.99
C CYS A 37 -11.54 -15.70 -30.42
N TRP A 38 -12.55 -15.04 -30.97
CA TRP A 38 -13.91 -14.97 -30.41
C TRP A 38 -14.54 -16.34 -30.11
N ASP A 39 -14.32 -17.30 -30.98
CA ASP A 39 -14.93 -18.65 -30.92
C ASP A 39 -13.95 -19.71 -30.38
N VAL A 40 -12.76 -19.34 -29.92
CA VAL A 40 -11.75 -20.29 -29.42
C VAL A 40 -12.13 -20.89 -28.06
N ASP A 41 -12.54 -20.04 -27.11
CA ASP A 41 -12.99 -20.44 -25.77
C ASP A 41 -14.02 -19.43 -25.27
N SER A 42 -15.28 -19.84 -25.21
CA SER A 42 -16.37 -18.97 -24.82
C SER A 42 -16.28 -18.52 -23.35
N ASN A 43 -15.78 -19.37 -22.44
CA ASN A 43 -15.68 -19.02 -21.02
C ASN A 43 -14.53 -18.01 -20.77
N LEU A 44 -13.39 -18.18 -21.47
CA LEU A 44 -12.31 -17.19 -21.42
C LEU A 44 -12.72 -15.87 -22.05
N ARG A 45 -13.44 -15.90 -23.17
CA ARG A 45 -14.03 -14.70 -23.78
C ARG A 45 -14.97 -13.99 -22.80
N ASP A 46 -15.91 -14.70 -22.18
CA ASP A 46 -16.89 -14.11 -21.27
C ASP A 46 -16.19 -13.53 -20.03
N CYS A 47 -15.11 -14.16 -19.57
CA CYS A 47 -14.24 -13.60 -18.51
C CYS A 47 -13.52 -12.32 -18.96
N ALA A 48 -12.97 -12.30 -20.19
CA ALA A 48 -12.35 -11.11 -20.76
C ALA A 48 -13.36 -9.96 -20.96
N LEU A 49 -14.59 -10.30 -21.39
CA LEU A 49 -15.66 -9.31 -21.51
C LEU A 49 -16.07 -8.71 -20.17
N SER A 50 -16.13 -9.51 -19.09
CA SER A 50 -16.40 -8.98 -17.74
C SER A 50 -15.29 -8.02 -17.27
N PHE A 51 -14.03 -8.27 -17.64
CA PHE A 51 -12.93 -7.35 -17.39
C PHE A 51 -13.09 -6.04 -18.16
N LEU A 52 -13.47 -6.12 -19.45
CA LEU A 52 -13.73 -4.94 -20.28
C LEU A 52 -14.96 -4.15 -19.81
N GLU A 53 -16.04 -4.82 -19.43
CA GLU A 53 -17.23 -4.17 -18.88
C GLU A 53 -16.87 -3.29 -17.68
N LYS A 54 -16.04 -3.82 -16.77
CA LYS A 54 -15.58 -3.05 -15.60
C LYS A 54 -14.78 -1.81 -16.01
N ILE A 55 -13.97 -1.89 -17.07
CA ILE A 55 -13.23 -0.73 -17.60
C ILE A 55 -14.20 0.28 -18.22
N LEU A 56 -15.15 -0.17 -19.03
CA LEU A 56 -16.06 0.69 -19.77
C LEU A 56 -17.16 1.35 -18.90
N GLU A 57 -17.41 0.81 -17.68
CA GLU A 57 -18.32 1.43 -16.70
C GLU A 57 -17.97 2.90 -16.41
N CYS A 58 -16.69 3.28 -16.41
CA CYS A 58 -16.27 4.67 -16.17
C CYS A 58 -16.76 5.66 -17.23
N LYS A 59 -17.12 5.17 -18.42
CA LYS A 59 -17.70 5.96 -19.53
C LYS A 59 -19.23 5.81 -19.61
N ASN A 60 -19.88 5.20 -18.61
CA ASN A 60 -21.32 4.89 -18.62
C ASN A 60 -21.76 4.05 -19.84
N LEU A 61 -20.86 3.23 -20.36
CA LEU A 61 -21.14 2.35 -21.47
C LEU A 61 -21.67 1.03 -20.92
N VAL A 62 -22.94 0.77 -21.17
CA VAL A 62 -23.54 -0.55 -20.94
C VAL A 62 -23.19 -1.43 -22.15
N SER A 63 -22.75 -2.65 -21.88
CA SER A 63 -22.36 -3.65 -22.88
C SER A 63 -23.27 -3.65 -24.12
N LYS A 64 -22.69 -3.33 -25.27
CA LYS A 64 -23.32 -3.58 -26.57
C LYS A 64 -23.17 -5.07 -26.92
N GLU A 65 -24.03 -5.58 -27.77
CA GLU A 65 -24.12 -7.03 -28.08
C GLU A 65 -22.79 -7.70 -28.51
N ARG A 66 -21.82 -6.95 -29.05
CA ARG A 66 -20.46 -7.41 -29.35
C ARG A 66 -19.43 -6.29 -29.21
N VAL A 67 -18.49 -6.49 -28.32
CA VAL A 67 -17.34 -5.59 -28.10
C VAL A 67 -16.07 -6.37 -28.43
N PHE A 68 -15.26 -5.86 -29.35
CA PHE A 68 -14.00 -6.48 -29.73
C PHE A 68 -12.81 -5.64 -29.26
N VAL A 69 -11.84 -6.32 -28.66
CA VAL A 69 -10.53 -5.75 -28.39
C VAL A 69 -9.69 -5.74 -29.67
N LYS A 70 -8.98 -4.65 -29.91
CA LYS A 70 -8.08 -4.44 -31.04
C LYS A 70 -6.73 -3.93 -30.55
N ASN A 71 -5.70 -4.12 -31.38
CA ASN A 71 -4.40 -3.47 -31.18
C ASN A 71 -3.80 -3.67 -29.77
N ILE A 72 -3.82 -4.91 -29.24
CA ILE A 72 -3.17 -5.23 -27.97
C ILE A 72 -1.65 -5.11 -28.15
N VAL A 73 -1.03 -4.17 -27.45
CA VAL A 73 0.40 -3.92 -27.49
C VAL A 73 0.96 -3.86 -26.09
N LYS A 74 2.04 -4.59 -25.83
CA LYS A 74 2.79 -4.55 -24.58
C LYS A 74 4.00 -3.64 -24.69
N GLN A 75 4.26 -2.85 -23.63
CA GLN A 75 5.42 -1.94 -23.53
C GLN A 75 5.48 -0.87 -24.65
N TYR A 76 4.32 -0.30 -25.00
CA TYR A 76 4.26 0.78 -25.99
C TYR A 76 4.68 2.11 -25.37
N LYS A 77 5.84 2.63 -25.74
CA LYS A 77 6.38 3.90 -25.21
C LYS A 77 6.36 3.98 -23.67
N ASN A 78 6.74 2.89 -23.04
CA ASN A 78 6.72 2.63 -21.58
C ASN A 78 5.32 2.43 -20.98
N ILE A 79 4.25 2.38 -21.75
CA ILE A 79 2.93 1.94 -21.31
C ILE A 79 2.96 0.43 -21.19
N ASP A 80 2.63 -0.14 -20.03
CA ASP A 80 2.73 -1.58 -19.79
C ASP A 80 1.84 -2.38 -20.73
N VAL A 81 0.55 -2.06 -20.78
CA VAL A 81 -0.39 -2.61 -21.77
C VAL A 81 -1.23 -1.49 -22.38
N LEU A 82 -1.28 -1.45 -23.71
CA LEU A 82 -2.16 -0.57 -24.47
C LEU A 82 -3.05 -1.43 -25.39
N PHE A 83 -4.34 -1.15 -25.40
CA PHE A 83 -5.27 -1.76 -26.35
C PHE A 83 -6.40 -0.79 -26.73
N GLN A 84 -7.15 -1.16 -27.75
CA GLN A 84 -8.30 -0.39 -28.21
C GLN A 84 -9.58 -1.20 -28.09
N VAL A 85 -10.65 -0.56 -27.67
CA VAL A 85 -12.01 -1.09 -27.63
C VAL A 85 -12.99 -0.02 -28.09
N ASP A 86 -13.75 -0.28 -29.16
CA ASP A 86 -14.54 0.73 -29.89
C ASP A 86 -13.63 1.93 -30.26
N GLN A 87 -14.00 3.17 -29.85
CA GLN A 87 -13.17 4.37 -30.02
C GLN A 87 -12.14 4.57 -28.90
N TYR A 88 -12.24 3.84 -27.79
CA TYR A 88 -11.42 4.07 -26.60
C TYR A 88 -10.06 3.39 -26.67
N TYR A 89 -9.04 4.12 -26.27
CA TYR A 89 -7.70 3.63 -26.03
C TYR A 89 -7.51 3.39 -24.53
N VAL A 90 -7.23 2.17 -24.14
CA VAL A 90 -7.09 1.79 -22.73
C VAL A 90 -5.62 1.60 -22.41
N ILE A 91 -5.14 2.40 -21.47
CA ILE A 91 -3.82 2.30 -20.87
C ILE A 91 -3.97 1.46 -19.60
N ILE A 92 -3.21 0.38 -19.45
CA ILE A 92 -3.05 -0.31 -18.18
C ILE A 92 -1.65 -0.05 -17.67
N GLU A 93 -1.56 0.53 -16.48
CA GLU A 93 -0.35 0.59 -15.66
C GLU A 93 -0.40 -0.55 -14.66
N ASP A 94 0.56 -1.46 -14.76
CA ASP A 94 0.67 -2.64 -13.91
C ASP A 94 1.74 -2.46 -12.83
N LYS A 95 1.36 -2.69 -11.59
CA LYS A 95 2.28 -2.62 -10.44
C LYS A 95 2.12 -3.84 -9.55
N THR A 96 3.27 -4.42 -9.20
CA THR A 96 3.31 -5.50 -8.21
C THR A 96 3.74 -4.95 -6.86
N PHE A 97 5.00 -4.55 -6.72
CA PHE A 97 5.60 -4.12 -5.43
C PHE A 97 5.97 -2.64 -5.39
N THR A 98 6.06 -2.00 -6.54
CA THR A 98 6.45 -0.59 -6.67
C THR A 98 5.24 0.31 -6.69
N ASP A 99 5.40 1.54 -6.21
CA ASP A 99 4.43 2.61 -6.42
C ASP A 99 4.71 3.29 -7.76
N THR A 100 3.72 3.99 -8.32
CA THR A 100 3.94 4.83 -9.50
C THR A 100 4.90 5.97 -9.16
N HIS A 101 5.77 6.30 -10.10
CA HIS A 101 6.67 7.43 -9.98
C HIS A 101 6.07 8.65 -10.68
N ASP A 102 6.05 9.79 -9.96
CA ASP A 102 5.78 11.14 -10.46
C ASP A 102 4.95 11.24 -11.76
N ASN A 103 3.61 11.18 -11.61
CA ASN A 103 2.69 11.51 -12.71
C ASN A 103 2.80 10.60 -13.95
N GLN A 104 3.17 9.32 -13.76
CA GLN A 104 3.45 8.36 -14.82
C GLN A 104 2.24 8.19 -15.76
N VAL A 105 1.05 7.99 -15.22
CA VAL A 105 -0.19 7.80 -15.98
C VAL A 105 -0.52 9.01 -16.84
N ASN A 106 -0.36 10.23 -16.30
CA ASN A 106 -0.60 11.46 -17.08
C ASN A 106 0.39 11.61 -18.25
N ARG A 107 1.66 11.24 -18.07
CA ARG A 107 2.64 11.24 -19.17
C ARG A 107 2.25 10.29 -20.30
N TYR A 108 1.67 9.15 -19.98
CA TYR A 108 1.17 8.21 -20.98
C TYR A 108 -0.03 8.78 -21.74
N LYS A 109 -0.96 9.40 -21.01
CA LYS A 109 -2.10 10.10 -21.61
C LYS A 109 -1.63 11.22 -22.56
N GLU A 110 -0.69 12.05 -22.13
CA GLU A 110 -0.09 13.10 -22.96
C GLU A 110 0.59 12.52 -24.22
N THR A 111 1.23 11.35 -24.09
CA THR A 111 1.85 10.67 -25.23
C THR A 111 0.83 10.29 -26.31
N LEU A 112 -0.31 9.72 -25.93
CA LEU A 112 -1.37 9.35 -26.87
C LEU A 112 -2.09 10.59 -27.45
N VAL A 113 -2.29 11.63 -26.64
CA VAL A 113 -2.85 12.90 -27.11
C VAL A 113 -1.93 13.55 -28.18
N ALA A 114 -0.61 13.49 -28.00
CA ALA A 114 0.34 13.98 -29.00
C ALA A 114 0.32 13.18 -30.33
N GLU A 115 -0.23 11.97 -30.32
CA GLU A 115 -0.47 11.13 -31.49
C GLU A 115 -1.83 11.39 -32.16
N GLY A 116 -2.62 12.32 -31.63
CA GLY A 116 -3.91 12.73 -32.20
C GLY A 116 -5.11 11.98 -31.64
N ILE A 117 -4.95 11.29 -30.50
CA ILE A 117 -6.07 10.64 -29.79
C ILE A 117 -6.70 11.67 -28.86
N GLU A 118 -8.02 11.81 -28.92
CA GLU A 118 -8.74 12.73 -28.04
C GLU A 118 -8.63 12.28 -26.58
N ALA A 119 -8.37 13.21 -25.66
CA ALA A 119 -8.16 12.90 -24.24
C ALA A 119 -9.36 12.20 -23.58
N GLU A 120 -10.58 12.46 -24.08
CA GLU A 120 -11.83 11.86 -23.62
C GLU A 120 -12.00 10.40 -24.07
N ASP A 121 -11.29 9.99 -25.11
CA ASP A 121 -11.26 8.62 -25.62
C ASP A 121 -10.15 7.76 -24.97
N ILE A 122 -9.38 8.33 -24.03
CA ILE A 122 -8.37 7.59 -23.27
C ILE A 122 -8.96 7.17 -21.92
N ILE A 123 -8.76 5.89 -21.56
CA ILE A 123 -9.12 5.32 -20.26
C ILE A 123 -7.84 4.85 -19.58
N CYS A 124 -7.59 5.34 -18.37
CA CYS A 124 -6.43 4.97 -17.57
C CYS A 124 -6.83 3.96 -16.50
N VAL A 125 -6.23 2.79 -16.56
CA VAL A 125 -6.47 1.67 -15.65
C VAL A 125 -5.23 1.43 -14.81
N TYR A 126 -5.41 1.32 -13.50
CA TYR A 126 -4.37 0.89 -12.58
C TYR A 126 -4.64 -0.55 -12.15
N TYR A 127 -3.67 -1.43 -12.36
CA TYR A 127 -3.77 -2.85 -12.06
C TYR A 127 -2.78 -3.22 -10.96
N LYS A 128 -3.27 -3.48 -9.75
CA LYS A 128 -2.43 -3.70 -8.56
C LYS A 128 -2.84 -4.94 -7.79
N ILE A 129 -1.97 -5.94 -7.73
CA ILE A 129 -2.23 -7.18 -6.98
C ILE A 129 -1.70 -7.17 -5.55
N GLU A 130 -0.73 -6.33 -5.23
CA GLU A 130 -0.28 -6.11 -3.86
C GLU A 130 -0.91 -4.84 -3.29
N ASP A 131 -1.13 -4.80 -1.98
CA ASP A 131 -1.75 -3.65 -1.31
C ASP A 131 -0.77 -2.48 -1.18
N GLN A 132 -1.28 -1.25 -1.27
CA GLN A 132 -0.52 -0.01 -1.13
C GLN A 132 -1.20 0.93 -0.11
N PRO A 133 -0.44 1.88 0.50
CA PRO A 133 -0.97 2.77 1.54
C PRO A 133 -2.01 3.75 1.02
N GLU A 134 -1.83 4.27 -0.18
CA GLU A 134 -2.70 5.26 -0.79
C GLU A 134 -3.15 4.80 -2.18
N PRO A 135 -4.39 5.12 -2.59
CA PRO A 135 -4.85 4.85 -3.96
C PRO A 135 -4.04 5.69 -4.96
N GLU A 136 -3.92 5.17 -6.18
CA GLU A 136 -3.29 5.91 -7.28
C GLU A 136 -4.17 7.09 -7.69
N LYS A 137 -3.53 8.16 -8.18
CA LYS A 137 -4.21 9.37 -8.66
C LYS A 137 -4.34 9.36 -10.18
N ASP A 138 -5.27 10.18 -10.67
CA ASP A 138 -5.46 10.43 -12.11
C ASP A 138 -5.77 9.16 -12.94
N ILE A 139 -6.42 8.17 -12.31
CA ILE A 139 -6.90 6.95 -12.95
C ILE A 139 -8.43 6.93 -13.04
N ASP A 140 -8.95 6.27 -14.07
CA ASP A 140 -10.38 6.11 -14.29
C ASP A 140 -10.91 4.81 -13.62
N VAL A 141 -10.09 3.75 -13.59
CA VAL A 141 -10.46 2.44 -13.04
C VAL A 141 -9.28 1.81 -12.30
N GLU A 142 -9.54 1.30 -11.10
CA GLU A 142 -8.56 0.53 -10.32
C GLU A 142 -8.98 -0.94 -10.22
N PHE A 143 -8.04 -1.84 -10.53
CA PHE A 143 -8.16 -3.25 -10.24
C PHE A 143 -7.25 -3.62 -9.09
N THR A 144 -7.85 -3.96 -7.96
CA THR A 144 -7.15 -4.53 -6.80
C THR A 144 -7.21 -6.06 -6.85
N ARG A 145 -6.34 -6.73 -6.09
CA ARG A 145 -6.39 -8.19 -5.92
C ARG A 145 -7.79 -8.68 -5.53
N GLU A 146 -8.47 -7.97 -4.63
CA GLU A 146 -9.82 -8.33 -4.18
C GLU A 146 -10.85 -8.24 -5.31
N SER A 147 -10.81 -7.15 -6.10
CA SER A 147 -11.71 -6.95 -7.24
C SER A 147 -11.48 -7.98 -8.34
N LEU A 148 -10.20 -8.30 -8.63
CA LEU A 148 -9.82 -9.34 -9.60
C LEU A 148 -10.29 -10.73 -9.16
N LEU A 149 -10.12 -11.07 -7.89
CA LEU A 149 -10.63 -12.33 -7.34
C LEU A 149 -12.15 -12.40 -7.41
N GLY A 150 -12.85 -11.30 -7.11
CA GLY A 150 -14.31 -11.21 -7.26
C GLY A 150 -14.76 -11.49 -8.69
N MET A 151 -14.02 -11.00 -9.66
CA MET A 151 -14.29 -11.16 -11.09
C MET A 151 -13.93 -12.56 -11.62
N PHE A 152 -12.75 -13.10 -11.28
CA PHE A 152 -12.24 -14.32 -11.89
C PHE A 152 -12.74 -15.61 -11.21
N LYS A 153 -13.02 -15.60 -9.91
CA LYS A 153 -13.50 -16.80 -9.19
C LYS A 153 -14.75 -17.44 -9.76
N PRO A 154 -15.77 -16.71 -10.25
CA PRO A 154 -16.93 -17.33 -10.89
C PRO A 154 -16.59 -18.16 -12.12
N TYR A 155 -15.53 -17.80 -12.84
CA TYR A 155 -15.08 -18.51 -14.05
C TYR A 155 -14.16 -19.70 -13.76
N LYS A 156 -13.55 -19.77 -12.57
CA LYS A 156 -12.62 -20.86 -12.20
C LYS A 156 -13.17 -22.28 -12.42
N PRO A 157 -14.42 -22.60 -12.09
CA PRO A 157 -14.99 -23.93 -12.38
C PRO A 157 -15.32 -24.17 -13.85
N LEU A 158 -15.40 -23.10 -14.66
CA LEU A 158 -15.80 -23.16 -16.07
C LEU A 158 -14.60 -23.21 -17.02
N ILE A 159 -13.45 -22.66 -16.58
CA ILE A 159 -12.22 -22.55 -17.37
C ILE A 159 -11.21 -23.56 -16.87
N SER A 160 -10.86 -24.54 -17.72
CA SER A 160 -9.84 -25.55 -17.43
C SER A 160 -8.43 -25.17 -17.91
N ASN A 161 -8.27 -23.99 -18.54
CA ASN A 161 -6.99 -23.51 -19.04
C ASN A 161 -5.99 -23.32 -17.88
N ALA A 162 -4.79 -23.88 -18.01
CA ALA A 162 -3.79 -23.88 -16.95
C ALA A 162 -3.26 -22.48 -16.62
N ILE A 163 -3.14 -21.60 -17.61
CA ILE A 163 -2.67 -20.20 -17.39
C ILE A 163 -3.66 -19.45 -16.51
N PHE A 164 -4.95 -19.52 -16.84
CA PHE A 164 -6.01 -18.90 -16.06
C PHE A 164 -6.11 -19.47 -14.64
N THR A 165 -6.11 -20.80 -14.54
CA THR A 165 -6.20 -21.51 -13.25
C THR A 165 -5.01 -21.15 -12.34
N ASP A 166 -3.80 -21.16 -12.89
CA ASP A 166 -2.58 -20.81 -12.16
C ASP A 166 -2.59 -19.35 -11.68
N TYR A 167 -3.08 -18.42 -12.52
CA TYR A 167 -3.18 -17.03 -12.13
C TYR A 167 -4.20 -16.80 -11.00
N VAL A 168 -5.39 -17.38 -11.11
CA VAL A 168 -6.41 -17.27 -10.05
C VAL A 168 -5.92 -17.90 -8.75
N GLU A 169 -5.26 -19.06 -8.80
CA GLU A 169 -4.66 -19.68 -7.61
C GLU A 169 -3.55 -18.82 -6.99
N TYR A 170 -2.76 -18.14 -7.83
CA TYR A 170 -1.74 -17.20 -7.35
C TYR A 170 -2.36 -16.01 -6.62
N LEU A 171 -3.40 -15.36 -7.18
CA LEU A 171 -4.13 -14.29 -6.51
C LEU A 171 -4.78 -14.78 -5.20
N GLU A 172 -5.36 -15.97 -5.18
CA GLU A 172 -5.94 -16.57 -3.98
C GLU A 172 -4.89 -16.85 -2.92
N TRP A 173 -3.68 -17.24 -3.31
CA TRP A 173 -2.57 -17.44 -2.40
C TRP A 173 -2.07 -16.12 -1.82
N LEU A 174 -1.92 -15.07 -2.66
CA LEU A 174 -1.57 -13.71 -2.19
C LEU A 174 -2.57 -13.21 -1.16
N GLU A 175 -3.86 -13.37 -1.44
CA GLU A 175 -4.93 -12.97 -0.52
C GLU A 175 -4.87 -13.74 0.81
N TRP A 176 -4.56 -15.04 0.74
CA TRP A 176 -4.42 -15.87 1.93
C TRP A 176 -3.20 -15.48 2.76
N GLU A 177 -2.06 -15.17 2.13
CA GLU A 177 -0.85 -14.65 2.78
C GLU A 177 -1.11 -13.30 3.45
N THR A 178 -1.74 -12.36 2.73
CA THR A 178 -2.07 -11.03 3.25
C THR A 178 -3.00 -11.10 4.46
N LYS A 179 -3.99 -11.99 4.46
CA LYS A 179 -4.91 -12.21 5.60
C LYS A 179 -4.35 -13.13 6.68
N SER A 180 -3.09 -13.55 6.58
CA SER A 180 -2.50 -14.46 7.56
C SER A 180 -2.38 -13.85 8.96
N TYR A 181 -2.34 -12.51 9.08
CA TYR A 181 -2.36 -11.81 10.38
C TYR A 181 -3.60 -12.14 11.23
N GLU A 182 -4.72 -12.54 10.63
CA GLU A 182 -5.96 -12.90 11.35
C GLU A 182 -5.85 -14.25 12.11
N ARG A 183 -4.88 -15.09 11.75
CA ARG A 183 -4.77 -16.48 12.25
C ARG A 183 -3.41 -16.87 12.81
N LEU A 184 -2.37 -16.11 12.49
CA LEU A 184 -1.01 -16.34 12.95
C LEU A 184 -0.64 -15.36 14.07
N LYS A 185 0.27 -15.78 14.93
CA LYS A 185 0.88 -14.87 15.92
C LYS A 185 1.81 -13.88 15.19
N ILE A 186 2.01 -12.70 15.77
CA ILE A 186 2.89 -11.67 15.19
C ILE A 186 4.28 -12.21 14.89
N SER A 187 4.82 -13.08 15.74
CA SER A 187 6.15 -13.71 15.55
C SER A 187 6.25 -14.62 14.31
N GLU A 188 5.12 -14.97 13.70
CA GLU A 188 5.02 -15.82 12.51
C GLU A 188 4.65 -15.01 11.25
N TRP A 189 4.44 -13.69 11.38
CA TRP A 189 4.08 -12.84 10.27
C TRP A 189 5.23 -12.62 9.30
N ASN A 190 4.92 -12.72 8.02
CA ASN A 190 5.78 -12.26 6.94
C ASN A 190 5.39 -10.82 6.50
N GLY A 191 6.08 -10.26 5.53
CA GLY A 191 5.81 -8.90 5.03
C GLY A 191 4.37 -8.68 4.57
N ARG A 192 3.73 -9.69 3.93
CA ARG A 192 2.33 -9.59 3.49
C ARG A 192 1.35 -9.58 4.66
N ALA A 193 1.61 -10.37 5.70
CA ALA A 193 0.81 -10.35 6.92
C ALA A 193 0.83 -8.95 7.57
N TYR A 194 2.01 -8.30 7.63
CA TYR A 194 2.11 -6.93 8.12
C TYR A 194 1.32 -5.94 7.24
N VAL A 195 1.43 -6.02 5.93
CA VAL A 195 0.66 -5.18 5.00
C VAL A 195 -0.84 -5.36 5.21
N GLY A 196 -1.32 -6.60 5.31
CA GLY A 196 -2.73 -6.89 5.59
C GLY A 196 -3.20 -6.33 6.93
N PHE A 197 -2.39 -6.49 7.98
CA PHE A 197 -2.64 -5.91 9.29
C PHE A 197 -2.65 -4.37 9.23
N PHE A 198 -1.71 -3.74 8.55
CA PHE A 198 -1.65 -2.28 8.41
C PHE A 198 -2.88 -1.74 7.67
N LYS A 199 -3.27 -2.37 6.56
CA LYS A 199 -4.52 -2.04 5.85
C LYS A 199 -5.74 -2.14 6.78
N HIS A 200 -5.81 -3.21 7.57
CA HIS A 200 -6.88 -3.38 8.56
C HIS A 200 -6.87 -2.27 9.61
N VAL A 201 -5.73 -1.98 10.24
CA VAL A 201 -5.60 -0.90 11.24
C VAL A 201 -5.95 0.46 10.65
N CYS A 202 -5.48 0.76 9.44
CA CYS A 202 -5.79 2.02 8.75
C CYS A 202 -7.29 2.18 8.50
N ASN A 203 -7.99 1.11 8.15
CA ASN A 203 -9.41 1.14 7.81
C ASN A 203 -10.34 1.02 9.03
N THR A 204 -9.83 0.61 10.19
CA THR A 204 -10.65 0.41 11.39
C THR A 204 -10.29 1.38 12.52
N VAL A 205 -9.02 1.45 12.91
CA VAL A 205 -8.54 2.19 14.09
C VAL A 205 -8.10 3.62 13.72
N LEU A 206 -7.48 3.80 12.55
CA LEU A 206 -6.84 5.06 12.14
C LEU A 206 -7.60 5.79 11.03
N ARG A 207 -8.91 5.60 10.88
CA ARG A 207 -9.70 6.11 9.74
C ARG A 207 -9.53 7.60 9.47
N ALA A 208 -9.54 8.42 10.50
CA ALA A 208 -9.52 9.88 10.40
C ALA A 208 -8.12 10.50 10.50
N GLU A 209 -7.08 9.68 10.63
CA GLU A 209 -5.72 10.16 10.85
C GLU A 209 -4.89 10.08 9.58
N TRP A 210 -3.89 10.95 9.48
CA TRP A 210 -2.81 10.75 8.53
C TRP A 210 -2.05 9.47 8.88
N LYS A 211 -1.83 8.64 7.89
CA LYS A 211 -1.15 7.35 8.01
C LYS A 211 -0.53 6.97 6.68
N SER A 212 0.56 6.25 6.76
CA SER A 212 1.18 5.58 5.61
C SER A 212 1.98 4.38 6.09
N TRP A 213 2.27 3.43 5.22
CA TRP A 213 3.12 2.29 5.53
C TRP A 213 4.09 2.00 4.39
N GLY A 214 5.14 1.28 4.71
CA GLY A 214 6.11 0.87 3.70
C GLY A 214 7.25 0.06 4.28
N TYR A 215 8.15 -0.36 3.41
CA TYR A 215 9.36 -1.06 3.80
C TYR A 215 10.44 -0.08 4.27
N VAL A 216 10.96 -0.33 5.45
CA VAL A 216 12.07 0.44 6.04
C VAL A 216 13.34 -0.37 5.91
N ALA A 217 14.22 0.02 4.98
CA ALA A 217 15.51 -0.63 4.81
C ALA A 217 16.45 -0.33 5.99
N ASN A 218 17.22 -1.33 6.41
CA ASN A 218 18.30 -1.18 7.36
C ASN A 218 19.46 -2.14 7.02
N PRO A 219 20.68 -1.97 7.61
CA PRO A 219 21.83 -2.81 7.28
C PRO A 219 21.65 -4.32 7.56
N THR A 220 20.67 -4.72 8.34
CA THR A 220 20.41 -6.11 8.70
C THR A 220 19.22 -6.72 7.95
N GLY A 221 18.68 -6.02 6.95
CA GLY A 221 17.53 -6.45 6.14
C GLY A 221 16.49 -5.35 6.04
N GLY A 222 15.68 -5.11 7.05
CA GLY A 222 14.60 -4.13 7.08
C GLY A 222 13.33 -4.73 7.65
N PHE A 223 12.27 -3.91 7.72
CA PHE A 223 10.98 -4.31 8.26
C PHE A 223 9.86 -3.51 7.61
N MET A 224 8.63 -3.98 7.74
CA MET A 224 7.44 -3.22 7.38
C MET A 224 7.07 -2.27 8.53
N GLY A 225 6.89 -0.97 8.21
CA GLY A 225 6.50 0.05 9.17
C GLY A 225 5.17 0.71 8.81
N LEU A 226 4.34 1.00 9.81
CA LEU A 226 3.14 1.83 9.69
C LEU A 226 3.34 3.11 10.50
N TRP A 227 3.26 4.27 9.87
CA TRP A 227 3.41 5.60 10.48
C TRP A 227 2.04 6.26 10.67
N PHE A 228 1.83 6.91 11.81
CA PHE A 228 0.57 7.59 12.12
C PHE A 228 0.75 8.57 13.29
N GLY A 229 -0.27 9.37 13.57
CA GLY A 229 -0.30 10.21 14.76
C GLY A 229 0.78 11.29 14.76
N VAL A 230 0.98 11.99 13.62
CA VAL A 230 1.99 13.05 13.51
C VAL A 230 1.50 14.31 14.23
N LEU A 231 2.32 14.86 15.14
CA LEU A 231 2.09 16.20 15.68
C LEU A 231 2.38 17.26 14.62
N LYS A 232 1.50 18.26 14.53
CA LYS A 232 1.68 19.40 13.63
C LYS A 232 2.79 20.34 14.13
N GLU A 233 3.39 21.08 13.21
CA GLU A 233 4.44 22.04 13.51
C GLU A 233 4.03 23.02 14.61
N GLU A 234 2.82 23.55 14.56
CA GLU A 234 2.26 24.47 15.56
C GLU A 234 2.18 23.87 16.97
N ASP A 235 2.09 22.55 17.10
CA ASP A 235 2.01 21.86 18.39
C ASP A 235 3.40 21.65 19.00
N TYR A 236 4.42 21.28 18.24
CA TYR A 236 5.76 21.11 18.81
C TYR A 236 6.50 22.44 19.02
N LEU A 237 6.15 23.51 18.29
CA LEU A 237 6.66 24.86 18.60
C LEU A 237 6.23 25.32 20.00
N LYS A 238 5.04 24.94 20.47
CA LYS A 238 4.57 25.18 21.84
C LYS A 238 5.43 24.45 22.89
N LEU A 239 6.12 23.36 22.49
CA LEU A 239 7.05 22.64 23.36
C LEU A 239 8.38 23.36 23.57
N GLY A 240 8.59 24.52 22.92
CA GLY A 240 9.82 25.31 23.03
C GLY A 240 11.04 24.69 22.34
N PHE A 241 10.85 23.72 21.46
CA PHE A 241 11.92 23.11 20.67
C PHE A 241 12.06 23.79 19.31
N SER A 242 13.30 23.96 18.83
CA SER A 242 13.57 24.40 17.47
C SER A 242 13.50 23.22 16.50
N LYS A 243 13.18 23.47 15.22
CA LYS A 243 13.18 22.45 14.16
C LYS A 243 14.51 21.68 14.01
N GLU A 244 15.61 22.33 14.37
CA GLU A 244 16.94 21.70 14.38
C GLU A 244 16.99 20.48 15.31
N TYR A 245 16.25 20.51 16.44
CA TYR A 245 16.28 19.48 17.47
C TYR A 245 15.01 18.64 17.57
N LEU A 246 13.92 19.08 16.94
CA LEU A 246 12.66 18.36 16.81
C LEU A 246 11.95 18.84 15.55
N SER A 247 12.00 18.07 14.48
CA SER A 247 11.34 18.39 13.21
C SER A 247 9.97 17.72 13.11
N GLU A 248 9.88 16.44 13.47
CA GLU A 248 8.63 15.69 13.51
C GLU A 248 8.59 14.76 14.71
N LEU A 249 7.41 14.53 15.24
CA LEU A 249 7.13 13.54 16.28
C LEU A 249 5.92 12.73 15.87
N TYR A 250 6.07 11.40 15.80
CA TYR A 250 5.04 10.50 15.30
C TYR A 250 5.12 9.11 15.94
N LEU A 251 4.09 8.30 15.72
CA LEU A 251 4.04 6.90 16.13
C LEU A 251 4.35 5.99 14.97
N GLN A 252 5.03 4.88 15.26
CA GLN A 252 5.36 3.85 14.27
C GLN A 252 5.10 2.47 14.83
N ILE A 253 4.32 1.67 14.12
CA ILE A 253 4.26 0.22 14.34
C ILE A 253 5.42 -0.41 13.59
N GLU A 254 6.22 -1.20 14.27
CA GLU A 254 7.29 -2.04 13.73
C GLU A 254 7.32 -3.37 14.52
N ASP A 255 7.31 -4.50 13.82
CA ASP A 255 7.20 -5.82 14.44
C ASP A 255 6.04 -5.86 15.49
N ASN A 256 6.34 -6.21 16.73
CA ASN A 256 5.38 -6.27 17.85
C ASN A 256 5.41 -5.04 18.76
N ILE A 257 5.93 -3.91 18.29
CA ILE A 257 6.04 -2.68 19.11
C ILE A 257 5.36 -1.47 18.43
N ILE A 258 4.90 -0.54 19.29
CA ILE A 258 4.50 0.80 18.87
C ILE A 258 5.53 1.76 19.45
N ALA A 259 6.33 2.34 18.58
CA ALA A 259 7.43 3.23 18.94
C ALA A 259 7.03 4.70 18.80
N VAL A 260 7.53 5.55 19.70
CA VAL A 260 7.54 7.00 19.51
C VAL A 260 8.81 7.35 18.77
N LYS A 261 8.65 7.92 17.60
CA LYS A 261 9.72 8.36 16.70
C LYS A 261 9.78 9.88 16.65
N TYR A 262 10.98 10.40 16.50
CA TYR A 262 11.18 11.81 16.18
C TYR A 262 12.27 12.01 15.15
N THR A 263 12.17 13.08 14.39
CA THR A 263 13.14 13.48 13.38
C THR A 263 13.78 14.82 13.75
N ILE A 264 14.92 15.08 13.16
CA ILE A 264 15.63 16.36 13.24
C ILE A 264 16.09 16.78 11.85
N GLN A 265 16.24 18.08 11.64
CA GLN A 265 16.92 18.60 10.45
C GLN A 265 18.42 18.72 10.76
N ARG A 266 19.13 17.60 10.59
CA ARG A 266 20.55 17.50 10.92
C ARG A 266 21.41 18.31 9.97
N THR A 267 22.31 19.12 10.54
CA THR A 267 23.42 19.80 9.84
C THR A 267 24.74 19.44 10.53
N ASP A 268 25.88 19.81 9.95
CA ASP A 268 27.20 19.62 10.58
C ASP A 268 27.35 20.41 11.89
N ALA A 269 26.55 21.48 12.06
CA ALA A 269 26.53 22.32 13.26
C ALA A 269 25.57 21.81 14.36
N THR A 270 24.78 20.76 14.10
CA THR A 270 23.78 20.27 15.05
C THR A 270 24.43 19.72 16.34
N ASP A 271 24.08 20.34 17.47
CA ASP A 271 24.58 19.91 18.80
C ASP A 271 23.86 18.63 19.25
N MET A 272 24.55 17.51 19.12
CA MET A 272 24.01 16.18 19.48
C MET A 272 23.74 16.01 20.97
N ASN A 273 24.31 16.88 21.87
CA ASN A 273 23.95 16.85 23.28
C ASN A 273 22.54 17.43 23.48
N LYS A 274 22.22 18.53 22.80
CA LYS A 274 20.85 19.07 22.81
C LYS A 274 19.84 18.10 22.23
N VAL A 275 20.18 17.39 21.16
CA VAL A 275 19.33 16.31 20.59
C VAL A 275 19.08 15.21 21.65
N ARG A 276 20.10 14.84 22.41
CA ARG A 276 19.98 13.85 23.50
C ARG A 276 19.09 14.38 24.64
N ASP A 277 19.22 15.65 25.00
CA ASP A 277 18.40 16.28 26.04
C ASP A 277 16.92 16.34 25.64
N VAL A 278 16.61 16.72 24.39
CA VAL A 278 15.26 16.70 23.85
C VAL A 278 14.67 15.30 23.93
N ARG A 279 15.43 14.29 23.46
CA ARG A 279 15.01 12.90 23.54
C ARG A 279 14.72 12.45 24.96
N TRP A 280 15.58 12.85 25.90
CA TRP A 280 15.41 12.47 27.31
C TRP A 280 14.14 13.10 27.91
N LYS A 281 13.88 14.36 27.68
CA LYS A 281 12.65 15.04 28.12
C LYS A 281 11.40 14.38 27.55
N LEU A 282 11.42 14.03 26.27
CA LEU A 282 10.31 13.30 25.63
C LEU A 282 10.15 11.90 26.25
N TYR A 283 11.26 11.19 26.52
CA TYR A 283 11.18 9.90 27.20
C TYR A 283 10.55 9.99 28.58
N GLU A 284 10.99 10.95 29.41
CA GLU A 284 10.42 11.17 30.75
C GLU A 284 8.92 11.48 30.69
N TYR A 285 8.51 12.28 29.72
CA TYR A 285 7.08 12.55 29.52
C TYR A 285 6.29 11.27 29.18
N PHE A 286 6.68 10.53 28.16
CA PHE A 286 5.97 9.32 27.78
C PHE A 286 5.99 8.24 28.87
N HIS A 287 7.11 8.11 29.57
CA HIS A 287 7.20 7.19 30.71
C HIS A 287 6.28 7.63 31.86
N GLY A 288 6.15 8.93 32.11
CA GLY A 288 5.21 9.49 33.08
C GLY A 288 3.74 9.21 32.73
N GLN A 289 3.39 9.24 31.43
CA GLN A 289 2.02 8.97 30.94
C GLN A 289 1.68 7.46 30.90
N LEU A 290 2.65 6.63 30.56
CA LEU A 290 2.44 5.23 30.21
C LEU A 290 2.99 4.24 31.27
N GLY A 291 3.78 4.74 32.24
CA GLY A 291 4.39 3.94 33.29
C GLY A 291 5.42 2.93 32.77
N GLU A 292 5.62 1.86 33.54
CA GLU A 292 6.64 0.82 33.28
C GLU A 292 6.48 0.06 31.95
N GLN A 293 5.32 0.14 31.31
CA GLN A 293 5.14 -0.48 29.99
C GLN A 293 5.81 0.30 28.86
N PHE A 294 6.19 1.59 29.07
CA PHE A 294 6.95 2.37 28.11
C PHE A 294 8.45 2.10 28.25
N LEU A 295 8.97 1.28 27.36
CA LEU A 295 10.34 0.78 27.40
C LEU A 295 11.28 1.71 26.64
N LYS A 296 12.49 1.89 27.19
CA LYS A 296 13.54 2.69 26.59
C LYS A 296 14.28 1.92 25.51
N LYS A 297 14.47 2.54 24.35
CA LYS A 297 15.35 2.00 23.30
C LYS A 297 16.74 2.62 23.41
N VAL A 298 17.77 1.87 23.04
CA VAL A 298 19.15 2.38 22.99
C VAL A 298 19.20 3.56 22.04
N PHE A 299 19.80 4.68 22.49
CA PHE A 299 19.93 5.87 21.66
C PHE A 299 20.92 5.64 20.53
N ARG A 300 20.43 5.75 19.32
CA ARG A 300 21.23 5.76 18.09
C ARG A 300 21.04 7.11 17.42
N PRO A 301 22.07 7.99 17.44
CA PRO A 301 21.95 9.32 16.84
C PRO A 301 21.82 9.22 15.32
N GLY A 302 20.87 9.95 14.75
CA GLY A 302 20.57 9.97 13.32
C GLY A 302 19.51 11.03 13.04
N GLU A 303 19.02 11.09 11.81
CA GLU A 303 17.89 11.93 11.45
C GLU A 303 16.57 11.38 12.00
N TYR A 304 16.44 10.06 12.00
CA TYR A 304 15.28 9.33 12.49
C TYR A 304 15.66 8.58 13.77
N MET A 305 15.02 8.92 14.89
CA MET A 305 15.39 8.39 16.19
C MET A 305 14.17 7.83 16.93
N THR A 306 14.39 6.79 17.75
CA THR A 306 13.35 6.24 18.63
C THR A 306 13.53 6.75 20.05
N ILE A 307 12.45 7.28 20.63
CA ILE A 307 12.41 7.72 22.04
C ILE A 307 12.27 6.50 22.96
N GLY A 308 11.23 5.72 22.73
CA GLY A 308 10.86 4.53 23.45
C GLY A 308 9.69 3.86 22.76
N TYR A 309 9.18 2.79 23.34
CA TYR A 309 8.11 1.98 22.75
C TYR A 309 7.27 1.25 23.81
N ILE A 310 6.12 0.77 23.41
CA ILE A 310 5.36 -0.26 24.14
C ILE A 310 5.23 -1.50 23.28
N GLU A 311 5.07 -2.67 23.91
CA GLU A 311 4.78 -3.92 23.21
C GLU A 311 3.26 -4.11 23.03
N TYR A 312 2.87 -4.77 21.95
CA TYR A 312 1.50 -5.16 21.67
C TYR A 312 1.45 -6.60 21.14
N ASN A 313 0.24 -7.17 21.10
CA ASN A 313 -0.05 -8.47 20.50
C ASN A 313 -1.38 -8.43 19.73
N GLU A 314 -1.76 -9.54 19.14
CA GLU A 314 -2.94 -9.69 18.28
C GLU A 314 -4.25 -9.31 19.00
N ASN A 315 -4.28 -9.38 20.32
CA ASN A 315 -5.51 -9.18 21.12
C ASN A 315 -5.63 -7.76 21.71
N ASN A 316 -4.53 -7.00 21.80
CA ASN A 316 -4.52 -5.70 22.50
C ASN A 316 -4.02 -4.52 21.65
N TYR A 317 -3.76 -4.71 20.35
CA TYR A 317 -3.20 -3.65 19.49
C TYR A 317 -4.08 -2.39 19.46
N VAL A 318 -5.41 -2.52 19.46
CA VAL A 318 -6.35 -1.37 19.44
C VAL A 318 -6.16 -0.54 20.69
N GLU A 319 -6.20 -1.16 21.87
CA GLU A 319 -5.98 -0.49 23.17
C GLU A 319 -4.61 0.21 23.20
N LYS A 320 -3.57 -0.49 22.72
CA LYS A 320 -2.20 0.04 22.73
C LYS A 320 -2.01 1.21 21.76
N ILE A 321 -2.62 1.18 20.58
CA ILE A 321 -2.65 2.29 19.64
C ILE A 321 -3.32 3.50 20.27
N ASP A 322 -4.52 3.34 20.85
CA ASP A 322 -5.25 4.44 21.47
C ASP A 322 -4.51 5.02 22.67
N MET A 323 -3.88 4.19 23.48
CA MET A 323 -3.05 4.62 24.61
C MET A 323 -1.89 5.49 24.14
N MET A 324 -1.16 5.09 23.10
CA MET A 324 -0.03 5.84 22.55
C MET A 324 -0.47 7.14 21.90
N LYS A 325 -1.57 7.14 21.15
CA LYS A 325 -2.19 8.36 20.58
C LYS A 325 -2.58 9.34 21.66
N ASN A 326 -3.25 8.90 22.71
CA ASN A 326 -3.66 9.74 23.82
C ASN A 326 -2.44 10.37 24.51
N ALA A 327 -1.36 9.62 24.72
CA ALA A 327 -0.13 10.17 25.29
C ALA A 327 0.51 11.21 24.34
N LEU A 328 0.55 10.93 23.02
CA LEU A 328 1.12 11.84 22.03
C LEU A 328 0.34 13.18 21.97
N TYR A 329 -0.99 13.12 21.86
CA TYR A 329 -1.81 14.34 21.68
C TYR A 329 -2.00 15.17 22.96
N LYS A 330 -1.72 14.60 24.13
CA LYS A 330 -1.66 15.36 25.39
C LYS A 330 -0.37 16.14 25.57
N LEU A 331 0.70 15.77 24.88
CA LEU A 331 2.02 16.36 25.05
C LEU A 331 2.03 17.91 24.93
N PRO A 332 1.45 18.55 23.90
CA PRO A 332 1.40 20.01 23.79
C PRO A 332 0.66 20.68 24.96
N LEU A 333 -0.40 20.04 25.46
CA LEU A 333 -1.25 20.59 26.52
C LEU A 333 -0.57 20.59 27.89
N GLU A 334 0.30 19.64 28.16
CA GLU A 334 1.00 19.53 29.45
C GLU A 334 2.25 20.41 29.51
N PHE A 335 2.96 20.56 28.39
CA PHE A 335 4.07 21.51 28.31
C PHE A 335 3.61 22.95 28.48
N ASP A 336 2.46 23.33 27.94
CA ASP A 336 1.89 24.70 28.11
C ASP A 336 1.57 25.03 29.58
N LYS A 337 1.22 24.01 30.38
CA LYS A 337 1.01 24.18 31.84
C LYS A 337 2.30 24.36 32.63
N GLY A 338 3.42 23.75 32.17
CA GLY A 338 4.73 23.83 32.84
C GLY A 338 5.41 25.17 32.68
N ILE A 339 5.14 25.91 31.61
CA ILE A 339 5.76 27.24 31.34
C ILE A 339 5.15 28.35 32.20
N LYS A 340 3.92 28.20 32.73
CA LYS A 340 3.24 29.20 33.55
C LYS A 340 3.69 29.27 35.02
N HIS A 341 4.59 28.41 35.47
CA HIS A 341 5.04 28.34 36.86
C HIS A 341 6.49 28.76 37.13
N THR A 342 7.20 29.27 36.12
CA THR A 342 8.59 29.80 36.27
C THR A 342 8.71 31.22 35.76
N SER A 343 7.85 32.12 36.20
CA SER A 343 7.97 33.57 36.05
C SER A 343 7.98 34.26 37.41
#